data_74a187b1d32667d5843a8d04eee2c850
#
_entry.id   74a187b1d32667d5843a8d04eee2c850
#
_cell.length_a   1.000
_cell.length_b   1.000
_cell.length_c   1.000
_cell.angle_alpha   90.00
_cell.angle_beta   90.00
_cell.angle_gamma   90.00
#
_symmetry.space_group_name_H-M   'P 1'
#
loop_
_entity.id
_entity.type
_entity.pdbx_description
1 polymer ?
#
loop_
_entity_poly.entity_id
_entity_poly.type
_entity_poly.pdbx_seq_one_letter_code
_entity_poly.pdbx_strand_id
1 'polypeptide(L)'
;VSLSGGMDSSTLLLKCIHEFETVTAMSFDYGQKHKVELKRAQALVDYLRRNGHEVKYQVIKLDGLVKLLDSALVEGGDEVPEGHYAEENMKATVVPNRNKIFASLVQAAALSISNRTKEDTAIALGIHAGDHAVYPDCRQEFRDADDNAFRLGNWDAEKVGYYTPYLNGDKYDILLDGESLCDKLNIDFDHVYARTNTSYKPTPEGWSDYKSASSVERIEAFIKFKVFETLTNQT
;
A
#
# COMPACT_ATOMS: atom_id res chain seq x y z
N VAL A 1 6.38 6.60 -3.13
CA VAL A 1 5.66 5.39 -2.70
C VAL A 1 4.52 5.78 -1.78
N SER A 2 3.30 5.33 -2.06
CA SER A 2 2.20 5.38 -1.09
C SER A 2 2.36 4.24 -0.08
N LEU A 3 2.65 4.56 1.19
CA LEU A 3 2.94 3.58 2.25
C LEU A 3 1.84 3.60 3.30
N SER A 4 1.01 2.56 3.34
CA SER A 4 -0.05 2.42 4.35
C SER A 4 0.43 1.73 5.64
N GLY A 5 1.50 0.94 5.59
CA GLY A 5 1.94 0.05 6.67
C GLY A 5 1.30 -1.34 6.59
N GLY A 6 0.52 -1.60 5.56
CA GLY A 6 0.04 -2.93 5.18
C GLY A 6 1.10 -3.75 4.43
N MET A 7 0.84 -5.03 4.25
CA MET A 7 1.75 -5.96 3.59
C MET A 7 2.14 -5.50 2.18
N ASP A 8 1.16 -5.16 1.36
CA ASP A 8 1.34 -4.86 -0.07
C ASP A 8 2.20 -3.61 -0.28
N SER A 9 1.87 -2.52 0.42
CA SER A 9 2.64 -1.27 0.34
C SER A 9 4.03 -1.38 0.98
N SER A 10 4.20 -2.26 1.96
CA SER A 10 5.50 -2.53 2.58
C SER A 10 6.41 -3.29 1.62
N THR A 11 5.90 -4.33 0.96
CA THR A 11 6.64 -5.05 -0.09
C THR A 11 7.01 -4.13 -1.26
N LEU A 12 6.06 -3.29 -1.68
CA LEU A 12 6.34 -2.28 -2.71
C LEU A 12 7.45 -1.32 -2.29
N LEU A 13 7.50 -0.91 -1.02
CA LEU A 13 8.59 -0.07 -0.52
C LEU A 13 9.94 -0.79 -0.64
N LEU A 14 10.03 -2.07 -0.27
CA LEU A 14 11.25 -2.86 -0.44
C LEU A 14 11.67 -2.94 -1.91
N LYS A 15 10.70 -3.17 -2.81
CA LYS A 15 10.95 -3.21 -4.25
C LYS A 15 11.48 -1.88 -4.77
N CYS A 16 10.89 -0.78 -4.36
CA CYS A 16 11.36 0.54 -4.74
C CYS A 16 12.79 0.82 -4.23
N ILE A 17 13.13 0.40 -3.01
CA ILE A 17 14.50 0.55 -2.47
C ILE A 17 15.50 -0.27 -3.29
N HIS A 18 15.09 -1.45 -3.77
CA HIS A 18 15.96 -2.29 -4.60
C HIS A 18 16.17 -1.74 -6.02
N GLU A 19 15.16 -1.08 -6.60
CA GLU A 19 15.15 -0.71 -8.02
C GLU A 19 15.48 0.77 -8.30
N PHE A 20 15.32 1.65 -7.32
CA PHE A 20 15.50 3.10 -7.49
C PHE A 20 16.55 3.66 -6.54
N GLU A 21 17.34 4.62 -7.00
CA GLU A 21 18.39 5.26 -6.19
C GLU A 21 17.83 6.09 -5.03
N THR A 22 16.70 6.74 -5.23
CA THR A 22 16.08 7.59 -4.21
C THR A 22 14.63 7.22 -4.00
N VAL A 23 14.25 6.95 -2.75
CA VAL A 23 12.87 6.59 -2.40
C VAL A 23 12.30 7.59 -1.40
N THR A 24 11.13 8.13 -1.73
CA THR A 24 10.29 8.92 -0.82
C THR A 24 8.99 8.18 -0.55
N ALA A 25 8.79 7.76 0.69
CA ALA A 25 7.55 7.14 1.15
C ALA A 25 6.63 8.17 1.79
N MET A 26 5.33 8.09 1.51
CA MET A 26 4.29 8.97 2.02
C MET A 26 3.16 8.15 2.62
N SER A 27 2.79 8.46 3.85
CA SER A 27 1.60 7.93 4.52
C SER A 27 0.58 9.04 4.73
N PHE A 28 -0.71 8.69 4.82
CA PHE A 28 -1.79 9.65 4.91
C PHE A 28 -2.58 9.46 6.21
N ASP A 29 -2.66 10.51 7.05
CA ASP A 29 -3.58 10.59 8.18
C ASP A 29 -4.78 11.43 7.76
N TYR A 30 -5.92 10.75 7.46
CA TYR A 30 -7.14 11.38 6.98
C TYR A 30 -8.33 11.20 7.92
N GLY A 31 -8.09 10.73 9.18
CA GLY A 31 -9.11 10.40 10.15
C GLY A 31 -9.62 8.96 10.02
N GLN A 32 -8.78 8.03 9.53
CA GLN A 32 -9.08 6.60 9.53
C GLN A 32 -9.15 6.02 10.95
N LYS A 33 -10.01 5.01 11.15
CA LYS A 33 -10.13 4.29 12.43
C LYS A 33 -8.80 3.63 12.85
N HIS A 34 -8.01 3.20 11.88
CA HIS A 34 -6.83 2.33 12.10
C HIS A 34 -5.49 3.08 12.03
N LYS A 35 -5.27 4.01 12.95
CA LYS A 35 -4.00 4.78 13.05
C LYS A 35 -2.78 3.90 13.40
N VAL A 36 -2.99 2.63 13.74
CA VAL A 36 -1.88 1.66 13.92
C VAL A 36 -1.07 1.48 12.65
N GLU A 37 -1.67 1.62 11.47
CA GLU A 37 -1.00 1.53 10.19
C GLU A 37 0.12 2.57 10.05
N LEU A 38 -0.11 3.81 10.49
CA LEU A 38 0.90 4.87 10.46
C LEU A 38 2.10 4.53 11.35
N LYS A 39 1.86 3.93 12.51
CA LYS A 39 2.93 3.47 13.41
C LYS A 39 3.72 2.31 12.78
N ARG A 40 3.04 1.41 12.08
CA ARG A 40 3.67 0.30 11.36
C ARG A 40 4.52 0.81 10.20
N ALA A 41 4.02 1.75 9.40
CA ALA A 41 4.78 2.40 8.33
C ALA A 41 6.05 3.07 8.86
N GLN A 42 5.95 3.85 9.93
CA GLN A 42 7.11 4.49 10.57
C GLN A 42 8.12 3.45 11.07
N ALA A 43 7.64 2.40 11.77
CA ALA A 43 8.50 1.35 12.31
C ALA A 43 9.27 0.59 11.21
N LEU A 44 8.63 0.35 10.06
CA LEU A 44 9.28 -0.26 8.90
C LEU A 44 10.38 0.66 8.35
N VAL A 45 10.07 1.94 8.14
CA VAL A 45 11.07 2.92 7.65
C VAL A 45 12.25 3.01 8.61
N ASP A 46 12.01 3.05 9.91
CA ASP A 46 13.07 3.11 10.91
C ASP A 46 13.92 1.82 10.93
N TYR A 47 13.29 0.68 10.69
CA TYR A 47 13.99 -0.59 10.54
C TYR A 47 14.88 -0.60 9.30
N LEU A 48 14.37 -0.17 8.15
CA LEU A 48 15.13 -0.09 6.91
C LEU A 48 16.34 0.85 7.04
N ARG A 49 16.16 2.03 7.62
CA ARG A 49 17.25 2.98 7.88
C ARG A 49 18.34 2.40 8.78
N ARG A 50 17.98 1.66 9.84
CA ARG A 50 18.95 0.98 10.72
C ARG A 50 19.74 -0.11 10.00
N ASN A 51 19.19 -0.68 8.94
CA ASN A 51 19.86 -1.67 8.08
C ASN A 51 20.55 -1.04 6.85
N GLY A 52 20.75 0.29 6.86
CA GLY A 52 21.54 0.99 5.83
C GLY A 52 20.75 1.41 4.59
N HIS A 53 19.41 1.28 4.58
CA HIS A 53 18.57 1.68 3.45
C HIS A 53 18.01 3.08 3.64
N GLU A 54 18.45 4.03 2.81
CA GLU A 54 17.97 5.41 2.89
C GLU A 54 16.56 5.55 2.31
N VAL A 55 15.63 5.99 3.16
CA VAL A 55 14.23 6.27 2.79
C VAL A 55 13.81 7.63 3.34
N LYS A 56 13.37 8.54 2.47
CA LYS A 56 12.68 9.75 2.90
C LYS A 56 11.25 9.40 3.26
N TYR A 57 10.77 9.85 4.42
CA TYR A 57 9.42 9.50 4.88
C TYR A 57 8.67 10.70 5.40
N GLN A 58 7.40 10.81 5.00
CA GLN A 58 6.50 11.88 5.43
C GLN A 58 5.11 11.33 5.72
N VAL A 59 4.50 11.82 6.80
CA VAL A 59 3.07 11.63 7.08
C VAL A 59 2.33 12.90 6.69
N ILE A 60 1.42 12.79 5.74
CA ILE A 60 0.58 13.90 5.26
C ILE A 60 -0.72 13.89 6.05
N LYS A 61 -0.96 14.94 6.79
CA LYS A 61 -2.21 15.13 7.53
C LYS A 61 -3.25 15.79 6.64
N LEU A 62 -4.40 15.15 6.53
CA LEU A 62 -5.54 15.62 5.73
C LEU A 62 -6.68 16.01 6.68
N ASP A 63 -6.41 16.98 7.56
CA ASP A 63 -7.34 17.43 8.57
C ASP A 63 -8.66 17.91 7.94
N GLY A 64 -9.76 17.41 8.48
CA GLY A 64 -11.10 17.73 8.01
C GLY A 64 -11.60 16.87 6.83
N LEU A 65 -10.74 16.12 6.14
CA LEU A 65 -11.19 15.25 5.05
C LEU A 65 -12.23 14.24 5.53
N VAL A 66 -12.06 13.67 6.72
CA VAL A 66 -12.99 12.71 7.33
C VAL A 66 -14.44 13.23 7.40
N LYS A 67 -14.64 14.54 7.54
CA LYS A 67 -15.98 15.16 7.60
C LYS A 67 -16.73 15.12 6.26
N LEU A 68 -16.02 14.85 5.18
CA LEU A 68 -16.56 14.73 3.82
C LEU A 68 -16.79 13.27 3.41
N LEU A 69 -16.36 12.32 4.24
CA LEU A 69 -16.31 10.91 3.87
C LEU A 69 -17.34 10.11 4.67
N ASP A 70 -18.05 9.25 3.98
CA ASP A 70 -18.98 8.26 4.55
C ASP A 70 -18.47 6.86 4.22
N SER A 71 -17.95 6.14 5.23
CA SER A 71 -17.41 4.80 5.07
C SER A 71 -17.24 4.13 6.44
N ALA A 72 -17.35 2.82 6.48
CA ALA A 72 -17.05 2.03 7.67
C ALA A 72 -15.58 2.15 8.14
N LEU A 73 -14.67 2.61 7.31
CA LEU A 73 -13.23 2.73 7.63
C LEU A 73 -12.83 4.09 8.21
N VAL A 74 -13.72 5.06 8.29
CA VAL A 74 -13.43 6.39 8.86
C VAL A 74 -13.99 6.56 10.28
N GLU A 75 -13.41 7.49 11.05
CA GLU A 75 -13.91 7.82 12.39
C GLU A 75 -15.37 8.28 12.31
N GLY A 76 -16.24 7.68 13.14
CA GLY A 76 -17.68 7.95 13.13
C GLY A 76 -18.51 7.12 12.14
N GLY A 77 -17.89 6.35 11.25
CA GLY A 77 -18.59 5.44 10.33
C GLY A 77 -19.11 4.16 10.99
N ASP A 78 -19.93 3.40 10.26
CA ASP A 78 -20.54 2.14 10.70
C ASP A 78 -19.51 1.05 11.07
N GLU A 79 -19.97 -0.10 11.53
CA GLU A 79 -19.12 -1.25 11.79
C GLU A 79 -18.49 -1.79 10.50
N VAL A 80 -17.21 -2.21 10.60
CA VAL A 80 -16.50 -2.83 9.48
C VAL A 80 -17.09 -4.21 9.22
N PRO A 81 -17.58 -4.52 7.99
CA PRO A 81 -18.12 -5.83 7.66
C PRO A 81 -17.05 -6.92 7.74
N GLU A 82 -17.51 -8.13 8.08
CA GLU A 82 -16.70 -9.35 8.09
C GLU A 82 -16.94 -10.15 6.80
N GLY A 83 -15.96 -10.97 6.35
CA GLY A 83 -16.07 -11.86 5.18
C GLY A 83 -15.10 -11.51 4.04
N HIS A 84 -15.31 -12.10 2.86
CA HIS A 84 -14.48 -11.91 1.68
C HIS A 84 -14.84 -10.66 0.88
N TYR A 85 -13.89 -10.10 0.13
CA TYR A 85 -14.10 -8.97 -0.79
C TYR A 85 -15.18 -9.22 -1.87
N ALA A 86 -15.46 -10.47 -2.22
CA ALA A 86 -16.51 -10.80 -3.18
C ALA A 86 -17.95 -10.54 -2.68
N GLU A 87 -18.15 -10.24 -1.40
CA GLU A 87 -19.46 -10.02 -0.81
C GLU A 87 -19.94 -8.58 -1.00
N GLU A 88 -21.25 -8.40 -1.27
CA GLU A 88 -21.82 -7.07 -1.55
C GLU A 88 -21.69 -6.08 -0.38
N ASN A 89 -21.67 -6.56 0.87
CA ASN A 89 -21.49 -5.75 2.07
C ASN A 89 -20.13 -5.05 2.12
N MET A 90 -19.12 -5.54 1.37
CA MET A 90 -17.78 -4.95 1.33
C MET A 90 -17.75 -3.55 0.71
N LYS A 91 -18.79 -3.16 -0.04
CA LYS A 91 -18.92 -1.77 -0.56
C LYS A 91 -18.94 -0.73 0.57
N ALA A 92 -19.37 -1.10 1.80
CA ALA A 92 -19.33 -0.22 2.96
C ALA A 92 -17.87 0.17 3.37
N THR A 93 -16.87 -0.61 2.97
CA THR A 93 -15.46 -0.30 3.22
C THR A 93 -14.87 0.68 2.21
N VAL A 94 -15.57 0.99 1.13
CA VAL A 94 -15.12 1.96 0.15
C VAL A 94 -15.15 3.36 0.78
N VAL A 95 -13.99 3.97 0.87
CA VAL A 95 -13.88 5.39 1.24
C VAL A 95 -13.94 6.20 -0.05
N PRO A 96 -15.00 7.01 -0.25
CA PRO A 96 -15.23 7.67 -1.52
C PRO A 96 -14.00 8.45 -2.03
N ASN A 97 -13.54 8.14 -3.24
CA ASN A 97 -12.44 8.80 -3.94
C ASN A 97 -11.09 8.83 -3.20
N ARG A 98 -10.90 8.04 -2.14
CA ARG A 98 -9.69 8.06 -1.30
C ARG A 98 -8.43 7.78 -2.09
N ASN A 99 -8.41 6.73 -2.89
CA ASN A 99 -7.21 6.33 -3.64
C ASN A 99 -6.84 7.40 -4.69
N LYS A 100 -7.82 8.06 -5.31
CA LYS A 100 -7.58 9.20 -6.21
C LYS A 100 -7.00 10.41 -5.48
N ILE A 101 -7.52 10.73 -4.29
CA ILE A 101 -6.99 11.83 -3.45
C ILE A 101 -5.52 11.56 -3.12
N PHE A 102 -5.20 10.36 -2.65
CA PHE A 102 -3.82 10.00 -2.32
C PHE A 102 -2.93 9.98 -3.55
N ALA A 103 -3.39 9.41 -4.67
CA ALA A 103 -2.66 9.43 -5.94
C ALA A 103 -2.36 10.87 -6.38
N SER A 104 -3.33 11.78 -6.28
CA SER A 104 -3.12 13.20 -6.64
C SER A 104 -2.06 13.88 -5.78
N LEU A 105 -2.00 13.58 -4.48
CA LEU A 105 -0.95 14.10 -3.60
C LEU A 105 0.43 13.53 -3.93
N VAL A 106 0.49 12.23 -4.25
CA VAL A 106 1.75 11.59 -4.70
C VAL A 106 2.16 12.12 -6.07
N GLN A 107 1.22 12.35 -7.00
CA GLN A 107 1.47 13.01 -8.30
C GLN A 107 2.10 14.39 -8.10
N ALA A 108 1.53 15.22 -7.24
CA ALA A 108 2.05 16.55 -6.96
C ALA A 108 3.48 16.51 -6.36
N ALA A 109 3.72 15.58 -5.43
CA ALA A 109 5.04 15.37 -4.86
C ALA A 109 6.06 14.86 -5.90
N ALA A 110 5.67 13.89 -6.72
CA ALA A 110 6.52 13.30 -7.77
C ALA A 110 6.91 14.37 -8.81
N LEU A 111 5.94 15.15 -9.29
CA LEU A 111 6.21 16.25 -10.23
C LEU A 111 7.12 17.33 -9.62
N SER A 112 6.92 17.66 -8.36
CA SER A 112 7.78 18.62 -7.65
C SER A 112 9.22 18.09 -7.50
N ILE A 113 9.39 16.80 -7.25
CA ILE A 113 10.70 16.15 -7.20
C ILE A 113 11.33 16.17 -8.59
N SER A 114 10.64 15.69 -9.62
CA SER A 114 11.13 15.66 -11.00
C SER A 114 11.55 17.05 -11.50
N ASN A 115 10.74 18.07 -11.24
CA ASN A 115 11.05 19.45 -11.61
C ASN A 115 12.31 20.01 -10.93
N ARG A 116 12.57 19.57 -9.69
CA ARG A 116 13.74 20.00 -8.93
C ARG A 116 15.01 19.23 -9.33
N THR A 117 14.91 17.91 -9.51
CA THR A 117 16.06 17.04 -9.82
C THR A 117 16.35 16.95 -11.30
N LYS A 118 15.35 17.22 -12.15
CA LYS A 118 15.34 17.01 -13.60
C LYS A 118 15.37 15.55 -14.03
N GLU A 119 15.09 14.64 -13.10
CA GLU A 119 15.06 13.19 -13.28
C GLU A 119 13.64 12.67 -13.46
N ASP A 120 13.52 11.53 -14.11
CA ASP A 120 12.27 10.79 -14.19
C ASP A 120 11.87 10.28 -12.80
N THR A 121 10.59 10.36 -12.48
CA THR A 121 10.06 10.01 -11.16
C THR A 121 8.90 9.03 -11.28
N ALA A 122 8.93 7.97 -10.47
CA ALA A 122 7.87 6.97 -10.42
C ALA A 122 6.90 7.22 -9.26
N ILE A 123 5.60 7.07 -9.54
CA ILE A 123 4.51 7.03 -8.55
C ILE A 123 4.21 5.57 -8.24
N ALA A 124 4.70 5.07 -7.12
CA ALA A 124 4.53 3.67 -6.76
C ALA A 124 3.29 3.45 -5.88
N LEU A 125 2.38 2.56 -6.36
CA LEU A 125 1.14 2.19 -5.69
C LEU A 125 1.06 0.66 -5.53
N GLY A 126 0.79 0.19 -4.30
CA GLY A 126 0.68 -1.23 -3.96
C GLY A 126 -0.74 -1.77 -4.17
N ILE A 127 -1.27 -1.61 -5.37
CA ILE A 127 -2.56 -2.16 -5.80
C ILE A 127 -2.36 -3.51 -6.46
N HIS A 128 -3.32 -4.42 -6.31
CA HIS A 128 -3.25 -5.78 -6.84
C HIS A 128 -4.62 -6.29 -7.35
N ALA A 129 -4.63 -7.44 -8.03
CA ALA A 129 -5.83 -7.95 -8.68
C ALA A 129 -7.00 -8.22 -7.72
N GLY A 130 -6.73 -8.62 -6.47
CA GLY A 130 -7.76 -8.83 -5.45
C GLY A 130 -8.58 -7.57 -5.13
N ASP A 131 -7.99 -6.39 -5.28
CA ASP A 131 -8.67 -5.12 -5.05
C ASP A 131 -9.71 -4.78 -6.14
N HIS A 132 -9.56 -5.35 -7.35
CA HIS A 132 -10.33 -4.93 -8.53
C HIS A 132 -11.84 -5.18 -8.42
N ALA A 133 -12.25 -6.15 -7.61
CA ALA A 133 -13.66 -6.48 -7.43
C ALA A 133 -14.42 -5.40 -6.65
N VAL A 134 -13.78 -4.81 -5.64
CA VAL A 134 -14.39 -3.84 -4.70
C VAL A 134 -14.03 -2.40 -5.04
N TYR A 135 -12.79 -2.19 -5.50
CA TYR A 135 -12.22 -0.86 -5.73
C TYR A 135 -11.98 -0.60 -7.22
N PRO A 136 -12.96 -0.01 -7.95
CA PRO A 136 -12.81 0.30 -9.38
C PRO A 136 -11.58 1.16 -9.69
N ASP A 137 -11.16 2.00 -8.74
CA ASP A 137 -10.00 2.88 -8.85
C ASP A 137 -8.64 2.15 -8.70
N CYS A 138 -8.67 0.83 -8.48
CA CYS A 138 -7.49 -0.05 -8.53
C CYS A 138 -7.29 -0.73 -9.88
N ARG A 139 -8.20 -0.54 -10.86
CA ARG A 139 -8.14 -1.17 -12.17
C ARG A 139 -7.23 -0.39 -13.14
N GLN A 140 -6.72 -1.11 -14.17
CA GLN A 140 -5.84 -0.51 -15.19
C GLN A 140 -6.51 0.66 -15.90
N GLU A 141 -7.78 0.51 -16.30
CA GLU A 141 -8.50 1.55 -17.04
C GLU A 141 -8.59 2.86 -16.24
N PHE A 142 -8.75 2.75 -14.92
CA PHE A 142 -8.75 3.94 -14.06
C PHE A 142 -7.36 4.55 -13.97
N ARG A 143 -6.30 3.73 -13.85
CA ARG A 143 -4.92 4.23 -13.81
C ARG A 143 -4.53 4.96 -15.09
N ASP A 144 -4.92 4.42 -16.25
CA ASP A 144 -4.65 5.03 -17.56
C ASP A 144 -5.39 6.38 -17.72
N ALA A 145 -6.65 6.43 -17.28
CA ALA A 145 -7.43 7.66 -17.31
C ALA A 145 -6.87 8.72 -16.36
N ASP A 146 -6.41 8.29 -15.16
CA ASP A 146 -5.80 9.17 -14.17
C ASP A 146 -4.44 9.71 -14.60
N ASP A 147 -3.58 8.88 -15.20
CA ASP A 147 -2.30 9.29 -15.79
C ASP A 147 -2.52 10.29 -16.93
N ASN A 148 -3.49 10.00 -17.81
CA ASN A 148 -3.83 10.91 -18.90
C ASN A 148 -4.33 12.28 -18.38
N ALA A 149 -5.21 12.27 -17.38
CA ALA A 149 -5.70 13.51 -16.77
C ALA A 149 -4.57 14.31 -16.11
N PHE A 150 -3.65 13.62 -15.42
CA PHE A 150 -2.48 14.23 -14.81
C PHE A 150 -1.56 14.88 -15.86
N ARG A 151 -1.26 14.18 -16.96
CA ARG A 151 -0.42 14.70 -18.06
C ARG A 151 -1.06 15.88 -18.77
N LEU A 152 -2.35 15.85 -19.01
CA LEU A 152 -3.08 16.95 -19.65
C LEU A 152 -3.19 18.20 -18.73
N GLY A 153 -3.18 18.00 -17.43
CA GLY A 153 -3.35 19.07 -16.44
C GLY A 153 -2.07 19.72 -15.92
N ASN A 154 -0.90 19.20 -16.29
CA ASN A 154 0.37 19.67 -15.71
C ASN A 154 1.48 19.78 -16.76
N TRP A 155 2.28 20.85 -16.66
CA TRP A 155 3.51 21.00 -17.43
C TRP A 155 4.58 20.01 -16.94
N ASP A 156 5.43 19.52 -17.82
CA ASP A 156 6.55 18.61 -17.55
C ASP A 156 6.14 17.26 -16.91
N ALA A 157 4.85 16.89 -17.02
CA ALA A 157 4.33 15.66 -16.42
C ALA A 157 4.77 14.38 -17.15
N GLU A 158 5.37 14.48 -18.34
CA GLU A 158 5.88 13.34 -19.11
C GLU A 158 7.02 12.59 -18.41
N LYS A 159 7.71 13.24 -17.47
CA LYS A 159 8.78 12.65 -16.64
C LYS A 159 8.25 11.91 -15.41
N VAL A 160 6.94 11.92 -15.21
CA VAL A 160 6.31 11.25 -14.07
C VAL A 160 5.41 10.14 -14.57
N GLY A 161 5.60 8.93 -14.07
CA GLY A 161 4.80 7.79 -14.48
C GLY A 161 4.39 6.90 -13.30
N TYR A 162 3.35 6.08 -13.50
CA TYR A 162 2.93 5.10 -12.50
C TYR A 162 3.83 3.86 -12.52
N TYR A 163 4.08 3.34 -11.33
CA TYR A 163 4.75 2.07 -11.08
C TYR A 163 3.86 1.20 -10.20
N THR A 164 3.20 0.23 -10.81
CA THR A 164 2.22 -0.66 -10.16
C THR A 164 2.55 -2.12 -10.44
N PRO A 165 3.69 -2.63 -9.92
CA PRO A 165 4.23 -3.93 -10.31
C PRO A 165 3.33 -5.12 -9.95
N TYR A 166 2.40 -4.94 -9.01
CA TYR A 166 1.51 -6.00 -8.52
C TYR A 166 0.09 -5.93 -9.10
N LEU A 167 -0.19 -5.01 -10.03
CA LEU A 167 -1.53 -4.73 -10.52
C LEU A 167 -2.30 -5.99 -10.98
N ASN A 168 -1.61 -6.94 -11.60
CA ASN A 168 -2.19 -8.18 -12.11
C ASN A 168 -1.86 -9.42 -11.24
N GLY A 169 -1.14 -9.25 -10.14
CA GLY A 169 -0.79 -10.30 -9.19
C GLY A 169 -1.76 -10.42 -8.02
N ASP A 170 -1.56 -11.42 -7.19
CA ASP A 170 -2.27 -11.61 -5.93
C ASP A 170 -1.35 -11.37 -4.71
N LYS A 171 -1.90 -11.50 -3.49
CA LYS A 171 -1.12 -11.33 -2.25
C LYS A 171 -0.03 -12.40 -2.08
N TYR A 172 -0.19 -13.54 -2.71
CA TYR A 172 0.83 -14.58 -2.72
C TYR A 172 2.04 -14.17 -3.58
N ASP A 173 1.79 -13.60 -4.76
CA ASP A 173 2.86 -13.07 -5.61
C ASP A 173 3.63 -11.96 -4.89
N ILE A 174 2.92 -11.11 -4.14
CA ILE A 174 3.53 -10.05 -3.32
C ILE A 174 4.42 -10.65 -2.22
N LEU A 175 4.01 -11.73 -1.57
CA LEU A 175 4.81 -12.39 -0.54
C LEU A 175 6.07 -13.05 -1.10
N LEU A 176 5.96 -13.73 -2.25
CA LEU A 176 7.11 -14.33 -2.93
C LEU A 176 8.16 -13.28 -3.32
N ASP A 177 7.71 -12.16 -3.92
CA ASP A 177 8.61 -11.06 -4.24
C ASP A 177 9.22 -10.47 -2.96
N GLY A 178 8.41 -10.37 -1.90
CA GLY A 178 8.86 -9.86 -0.60
C GLY A 178 9.95 -10.68 0.06
N GLU A 179 9.89 -12.01 -0.01
CA GLU A 179 10.95 -12.89 0.46
C GLU A 179 12.25 -12.65 -0.33
N SER A 180 12.16 -12.69 -1.66
CA SER A 180 13.30 -12.41 -2.54
C SER A 180 13.90 -11.02 -2.30
N LEU A 181 13.08 -10.01 -2.04
CA LEU A 181 13.54 -8.65 -1.75
C LEU A 181 14.20 -8.54 -0.38
N CYS A 182 13.69 -9.26 0.63
CA CYS A 182 14.34 -9.31 1.95
C CYS A 182 15.74 -9.89 1.84
N ASP A 183 15.92 -10.97 1.08
CA ASP A 183 17.24 -11.56 0.81
C ASP A 183 18.17 -10.57 0.11
N LYS A 184 17.71 -9.93 -0.97
CA LYS A 184 18.49 -8.95 -1.74
C LYS A 184 18.90 -7.73 -0.94
N LEU A 185 18.04 -7.29 -0.02
CA LEU A 185 18.29 -6.15 0.86
C LEU A 185 19.00 -6.55 2.17
N ASN A 186 19.28 -7.84 2.37
CA ASN A 186 19.86 -8.40 3.59
C ASN A 186 19.10 -7.97 4.85
N ILE A 187 17.77 -8.13 4.85
CA ILE A 187 16.87 -7.85 5.97
C ILE A 187 16.01 -9.06 6.28
N ASP A 188 15.54 -9.15 7.52
CA ASP A 188 14.79 -10.28 8.02
C ASP A 188 13.31 -10.23 7.58
N PHE A 189 12.85 -11.25 6.88
CA PHE A 189 11.48 -11.37 6.38
C PHE A 189 10.45 -11.37 7.50
N ASP A 190 10.66 -12.18 8.54
CA ASP A 190 9.72 -12.28 9.65
C ASP A 190 9.63 -10.97 10.42
N HIS A 191 10.75 -10.27 10.57
CA HIS A 191 10.77 -8.94 11.18
C HIS A 191 9.93 -7.93 10.41
N VAL A 192 10.00 -7.92 9.09
CA VAL A 192 9.22 -7.03 8.22
C VAL A 192 7.74 -7.39 8.34
N TYR A 193 7.37 -8.63 8.04
CA TYR A 193 5.97 -9.02 7.85
C TYR A 193 5.19 -9.18 9.16
N ALA A 194 5.82 -9.55 10.26
CA ALA A 194 5.18 -9.56 11.58
C ALA A 194 4.74 -8.15 12.05
N ARG A 195 5.31 -7.09 11.46
CA ARG A 195 5.01 -5.69 11.80
C ARG A 195 4.08 -4.99 10.83
N THR A 196 3.73 -5.61 9.70
CA THR A 196 2.72 -5.06 8.79
C THR A 196 1.32 -5.30 9.35
N ASN A 197 0.41 -4.34 9.15
CA ASN A 197 -1.01 -4.51 9.50
C ASN A 197 -1.87 -4.39 8.27
N THR A 198 -2.65 -5.42 7.99
CA THR A 198 -3.57 -5.43 6.83
C THR A 198 -5.03 -5.48 7.30
N SER A 199 -5.28 -5.61 8.61
CA SER A 199 -6.63 -5.70 9.16
C SER A 199 -7.37 -4.36 9.14
N TYR A 200 -8.64 -4.39 8.74
CA TYR A 200 -9.53 -3.22 8.82
C TYR A 200 -10.10 -2.99 10.22
N LYS A 201 -9.94 -3.95 11.14
CA LYS A 201 -10.40 -3.87 12.54
C LYS A 201 -9.33 -4.48 13.45
N PRO A 202 -8.11 -3.92 13.53
CA PRO A 202 -7.07 -4.47 14.39
C PRO A 202 -7.45 -4.39 15.86
N THR A 203 -6.89 -5.29 16.68
CA THR A 203 -7.01 -5.21 18.13
C THR A 203 -6.32 -3.94 18.66
N PRO A 204 -6.54 -3.53 19.92
CA PRO A 204 -5.83 -2.40 20.54
C PRO A 204 -4.30 -2.54 20.49
N GLU A 205 -3.78 -3.77 20.50
CA GLU A 205 -2.35 -4.10 20.39
C GLU A 205 -1.85 -4.04 18.93
N GLY A 206 -2.76 -3.87 17.96
CA GLY A 206 -2.45 -3.79 16.52
C GLY A 206 -2.33 -5.15 15.85
N TRP A 207 -2.92 -6.22 16.41
CA TRP A 207 -3.01 -7.53 15.76
C TRP A 207 -4.20 -7.60 14.78
N SER A 208 -4.14 -8.55 13.85
CA SER A 208 -5.23 -8.82 12.92
C SER A 208 -6.49 -9.28 13.66
N ASP A 209 -7.66 -8.88 13.16
CA ASP A 209 -8.98 -9.39 13.60
C ASP A 209 -9.30 -10.78 13.04
N TYR A 210 -8.55 -11.25 12.04
CA TYR A 210 -8.74 -12.52 11.31
C TYR A 210 -10.10 -12.67 10.61
N LYS A 211 -10.87 -11.60 10.45
CA LYS A 211 -12.25 -11.65 9.96
C LYS A 211 -12.54 -10.66 8.83
N SER A 212 -11.93 -9.49 8.84
CA SER A 212 -12.07 -8.51 7.75
C SER A 212 -11.44 -9.05 6.46
N ALA A 213 -12.00 -8.68 5.31
CA ALA A 213 -11.61 -9.22 4.01
C ALA A 213 -10.10 -9.13 3.76
N SER A 214 -9.49 -8.01 4.08
CA SER A 214 -8.03 -7.82 3.96
C SER A 214 -7.22 -8.76 4.87
N SER A 215 -7.75 -9.10 6.07
CA SER A 215 -7.12 -10.07 6.96
C SER A 215 -7.23 -11.50 6.43
N VAL A 216 -8.40 -11.86 5.90
CA VAL A 216 -8.65 -13.20 5.33
C VAL A 216 -7.71 -13.46 4.16
N GLU A 217 -7.66 -12.56 3.18
CA GLU A 217 -6.74 -12.68 2.03
C GLU A 217 -5.26 -12.78 2.45
N ARG A 218 -4.87 -12.00 3.45
CA ARG A 218 -3.50 -12.09 4.00
C ARG A 218 -3.21 -13.48 4.55
N ILE A 219 -4.13 -14.05 5.35
CA ILE A 219 -3.96 -15.38 5.95
C ILE A 219 -3.85 -16.44 4.87
N GLU A 220 -4.73 -16.40 3.86
CA GLU A 220 -4.72 -17.33 2.74
C GLU A 220 -3.40 -17.26 1.97
N ALA A 221 -2.88 -16.07 1.71
CA ALA A 221 -1.58 -15.88 1.07
C ALA A 221 -0.44 -16.49 1.88
N PHE A 222 -0.41 -16.27 3.21
CA PHE A 222 0.61 -16.86 4.08
C PHE A 222 0.49 -18.37 4.20
N ILE A 223 -0.72 -18.93 4.22
CA ILE A 223 -0.91 -20.39 4.21
C ILE A 223 -0.35 -20.98 2.93
N LYS A 224 -0.71 -20.41 1.76
CA LYS A 224 -0.22 -20.84 0.45
C LYS A 224 1.31 -20.75 0.37
N PHE A 225 1.90 -19.68 0.88
CA PHE A 225 3.34 -19.44 0.93
C PHE A 225 4.05 -20.53 1.75
N LYS A 226 3.62 -20.81 2.98
CA LYS A 226 4.22 -21.82 3.85
C LYS A 226 4.09 -23.25 3.31
N VAL A 227 2.96 -23.57 2.68
CA VAL A 227 2.78 -24.88 2.03
C VAL A 227 3.78 -25.06 0.88
N PHE A 228 4.00 -24.02 0.09
CA PHE A 228 4.96 -24.05 -1.01
C PHE A 228 6.40 -24.23 -0.50
N GLU A 229 6.84 -23.46 0.50
CA GLU A 229 8.15 -23.64 1.13
C GLU A 229 8.38 -25.06 1.66
N THR A 230 7.36 -25.64 2.33
CA THR A 230 7.46 -26.99 2.87
C THR A 230 7.65 -28.03 1.77
N LEU A 231 7.00 -27.86 0.62
CA LEU A 231 7.11 -28.78 -0.51
C LEU A 231 8.46 -28.65 -1.25
N THR A 232 8.98 -27.44 -1.39
CA THR A 232 10.25 -27.18 -2.09
C THR A 232 11.48 -27.55 -1.27
N ASN A 233 11.39 -27.47 0.06
CA ASN A 233 12.50 -27.85 0.96
C ASN A 233 12.58 -29.37 1.22
N GLN A 234 11.68 -30.18 0.66
CA GLN A 234 11.72 -31.65 0.73
C GLN A 234 12.34 -32.31 -0.51
N THR A 235 12.77 -31.54 -1.49
CA THR A 235 13.49 -31.99 -2.70
C THR A 235 14.96 -31.61 -2.62
#